data_bb028e1a28d4d4c5b1f9ad2909823bdf
#
_entry.id   bb028e1a28d4d4c5b1f9ad2909823bdf
#
_cell.length_a   1.000
_cell.length_b   1.000
_cell.length_c   1.000
_cell.angle_alpha   90.00
_cell.angle_beta   90.00
_cell.angle_gamma   90.00
#
_symmetry.space_group_name_H-M   'P 1'
#
loop_
_entity.id
_entity.type
_entity.pdbx_description
1 polymer ?
#
loop_
_entity_poly.entity_id
_entity_poly.type
_entity_poly.pdbx_seq_one_letter_code
_entity_poly.pdbx_strand_id
1 'polypeptide(L)'
;MASTPPRCLRDLGLFARFGVLCTVLTLLGGTAASGMFLYLKQEKRDERAGLTVDDIKGHYHGMSTKAPLLVALQDGHPNELTDSDLPEVERQALIDWLTGDRVSRDFDNFDLGDMAPSEIMAVSCLDCHSRTSEGEHAAPGVPLEYWDDVEPLAASREISPVSIEILAASTHTHALGLSAVTLVLAWLALLTSWPRAIVGLLVGATGLGLLLDIGSWWLTREWIEFAYLIMGAGAVYNGGMVLLGLLVIGDVLLPGKKATD
;
A
#
# COMPACT_ATOMS: atom_id res chain seq x y z
N MET A 1 5.05 -0.68 -58.10
CA MET A 1 4.19 0.26 -57.34
C MET A 1 4.75 0.30 -55.92
N ALA A 2 5.39 1.39 -55.50
CA ALA A 2 5.86 1.56 -54.13
C ALA A 2 4.59 1.86 -53.27
N SER A 3 4.28 0.93 -52.35
CA SER A 3 3.21 1.16 -51.38
C SER A 3 3.57 2.36 -50.49
N THR A 4 2.65 3.34 -50.41
CA THR A 4 2.81 4.44 -49.46
C THR A 4 3.00 3.87 -48.05
N PRO A 5 3.99 4.36 -47.25
CA PRO A 5 4.22 3.87 -45.92
C PRO A 5 2.99 4.09 -45.02
N PRO A 6 2.68 3.19 -44.10
CA PRO A 6 1.52 3.32 -43.23
C PRO A 6 1.64 4.60 -42.41
N ARG A 7 0.56 5.40 -42.37
CA ARG A 7 0.54 6.70 -41.65
C ARG A 7 0.18 6.54 -40.18
N CYS A 8 -0.47 5.42 -39.80
CA CYS A 8 -0.84 5.09 -38.42
C CYS A 8 -1.01 3.57 -38.25
N LEU A 9 -1.19 3.10 -37.02
CA LEU A 9 -1.26 1.66 -36.72
C LEU A 9 -2.43 0.95 -37.40
N ARG A 10 -3.54 1.60 -37.60
CA ARG A 10 -4.69 1.03 -38.33
C ARG A 10 -4.42 0.73 -39.80
N ASP A 11 -3.40 1.34 -40.39
CA ASP A 11 -3.01 1.13 -41.78
C ASP A 11 -2.09 -0.08 -41.96
N LEU A 12 -1.65 -0.70 -40.85
CA LEU A 12 -0.86 -1.92 -40.85
C LEU A 12 -1.69 -3.11 -41.41
N GLY A 13 -1.00 -4.09 -42.00
CA GLY A 13 -1.60 -5.36 -42.41
C GLY A 13 -2.16 -6.15 -41.21
N LEU A 14 -3.13 -7.01 -41.47
CA LEU A 14 -3.89 -7.75 -40.43
C LEU A 14 -2.99 -8.48 -39.41
N PHE A 15 -1.98 -9.18 -39.87
CA PHE A 15 -1.06 -9.91 -38.97
C PHE A 15 -0.25 -8.99 -38.07
N ALA A 16 0.22 -7.83 -38.57
CA ALA A 16 0.94 -6.87 -37.78
C ALA A 16 0.03 -6.21 -36.73
N ARG A 17 -1.20 -5.88 -37.08
CA ARG A 17 -2.23 -5.37 -36.14
C ARG A 17 -2.51 -6.38 -35.04
N PHE A 18 -2.70 -7.66 -35.43
CA PHE A 18 -2.89 -8.74 -34.45
C PHE A 18 -1.70 -8.90 -33.50
N GLY A 19 -0.45 -8.85 -34.02
CA GLY A 19 0.76 -8.92 -33.22
C GLY A 19 0.85 -7.76 -32.21
N VAL A 20 0.59 -6.52 -32.64
CA VAL A 20 0.54 -5.33 -31.75
C VAL A 20 -0.53 -5.51 -30.68
N LEU A 21 -1.74 -5.94 -31.07
CA LEU A 21 -2.84 -6.18 -30.13
C LEU A 21 -2.45 -7.18 -29.03
N CYS A 22 -1.91 -8.35 -29.42
CA CYS A 22 -1.47 -9.37 -28.46
C CYS A 22 -0.41 -8.83 -27.51
N THR A 23 0.58 -8.10 -28.02
CA THR A 23 1.67 -7.53 -27.19
C THR A 23 1.13 -6.51 -26.20
N VAL A 24 0.24 -5.61 -26.62
CA VAL A 24 -0.34 -4.58 -25.74
C VAL A 24 -1.25 -5.22 -24.68
N LEU A 25 -2.04 -6.22 -25.05
CA LEU A 25 -2.85 -6.97 -24.07
C LEU A 25 -1.98 -7.68 -23.03
N THR A 26 -0.88 -8.29 -23.45
CA THR A 26 0.11 -8.90 -22.52
C THR A 26 0.71 -7.87 -21.58
N LEU A 27 1.07 -6.69 -22.09
CA LEU A 27 1.57 -5.57 -21.31
C LEU A 27 0.56 -5.11 -20.24
N LEU A 28 -0.69 -4.88 -20.65
CA LEU A 28 -1.74 -4.46 -19.73
C LEU A 28 -2.05 -5.54 -18.68
N GLY A 29 -2.06 -6.82 -19.09
CA GLY A 29 -2.19 -7.95 -18.16
C GLY A 29 -1.05 -8.00 -17.14
N GLY A 30 0.19 -7.77 -17.57
CA GLY A 30 1.36 -7.66 -16.70
C GLY A 30 1.27 -6.49 -15.72
N THR A 31 0.80 -5.32 -16.19
CA THR A 31 0.57 -4.15 -15.33
C THR A 31 -0.48 -4.44 -14.26
N ALA A 32 -1.59 -5.08 -14.62
CA ALA A 32 -2.62 -5.47 -13.67
C ALA A 32 -2.10 -6.49 -12.64
N ALA A 33 -1.34 -7.49 -13.08
CA ALA A 33 -0.72 -8.48 -12.19
C ALA A 33 0.30 -7.83 -11.23
N SER A 34 1.06 -6.84 -11.71
CA SER A 34 2.00 -6.07 -10.86
C SER A 34 1.27 -5.27 -9.80
N GLY A 35 0.15 -4.62 -10.13
CA GLY A 35 -0.69 -3.91 -9.17
C GLY A 35 -1.26 -4.84 -8.10
N MET A 36 -1.77 -6.02 -8.51
CA MET A 36 -2.26 -7.04 -7.59
C MET A 36 -1.14 -7.57 -6.67
N PHE A 37 0.05 -7.81 -7.20
CA PHE A 37 1.19 -8.23 -6.40
C PHE A 37 1.59 -7.18 -5.37
N LEU A 38 1.64 -5.89 -5.76
CA LEU A 38 1.93 -4.80 -4.83
C LEU A 38 0.90 -4.74 -3.70
N TYR A 39 -0.40 -4.80 -4.05
CA TYR A 39 -1.48 -4.83 -3.09
C TYR A 39 -1.30 -5.97 -2.08
N LEU A 40 -1.22 -7.22 -2.54
CA LEU A 40 -1.08 -8.40 -1.68
C LEU A 40 0.20 -8.41 -0.83
N LYS A 41 1.28 -7.79 -1.32
CA LYS A 41 2.56 -7.74 -0.61
C LYS A 41 2.59 -6.68 0.49
N GLN A 42 1.89 -5.58 0.31
CA GLN A 42 1.97 -4.41 1.21
C GLN A 42 0.77 -4.31 2.17
N GLU A 43 -0.39 -4.87 1.82
CA GLU A 43 -1.67 -4.76 2.53
C GLU A 43 -1.64 -5.07 4.03
N LYS A 44 -0.63 -5.81 4.51
CA LYS A 44 -0.60 -6.30 5.90
C LYS A 44 0.50 -5.67 6.73
N ARG A 45 1.14 -4.61 6.28
CA ARG A 45 2.25 -4.01 7.03
C ARG A 45 1.79 -3.20 8.23
N ASP A 46 0.69 -2.48 8.09
CA ASP A 46 0.07 -1.70 9.16
C ASP A 46 -1.10 -2.43 9.86
N GLU A 47 -1.35 -3.71 9.47
CA GLU A 47 -2.44 -4.57 9.97
C GLU A 47 -3.85 -4.06 9.73
N ARG A 48 -4.00 -3.02 8.93
CA ARG A 48 -5.30 -2.58 8.45
C ARG A 48 -5.63 -3.29 7.14
N ALA A 49 -6.91 -3.53 6.91
CA ALA A 49 -7.38 -4.09 5.65
C ALA A 49 -7.17 -3.08 4.51
N GLY A 50 -6.55 -3.53 3.42
CA GLY A 50 -6.29 -2.72 2.24
C GLY A 50 -4.92 -2.03 2.25
N LEU A 51 -4.47 -1.59 1.07
CA LEU A 51 -3.22 -0.85 0.92
C LEU A 51 -3.39 0.60 1.39
N THR A 52 -2.68 0.98 2.42
CA THR A 52 -2.72 2.32 3.01
C THR A 52 -1.42 3.09 2.76
N VAL A 53 -1.44 4.39 3.04
CA VAL A 53 -0.20 5.21 3.00
C VAL A 53 0.77 4.76 4.09
N ASP A 54 0.26 4.26 5.21
CA ASP A 54 1.11 3.83 6.33
C ASP A 54 1.89 2.56 6.00
N ASP A 55 1.35 1.66 5.16
CA ASP A 55 2.12 0.55 4.58
C ASP A 55 3.32 1.03 3.77
N ILE A 56 3.13 2.07 2.96
CA ILE A 56 4.20 2.67 2.15
C ILE A 56 5.24 3.37 3.03
N LYS A 57 4.79 4.13 4.05
CA LYS A 57 5.68 4.76 5.04
C LYS A 57 6.51 3.70 5.75
N GLY A 58 5.87 2.64 6.27
CA GLY A 58 6.55 1.52 6.93
C GLY A 58 7.56 0.84 6.02
N HIS A 59 7.26 0.70 4.72
CA HIS A 59 8.16 0.05 3.77
C HIS A 59 9.44 0.87 3.50
N TYR A 60 9.32 2.16 3.23
CA TYR A 60 10.44 2.98 2.78
C TYR A 60 11.13 3.77 3.91
N HIS A 61 10.38 4.30 4.86
CA HIS A 61 10.89 5.13 5.97
C HIS A 61 11.13 4.30 7.24
N GLY A 62 10.31 3.26 7.43
CA GLY A 62 10.17 2.60 8.71
C GLY A 62 9.15 3.33 9.59
N MET A 63 8.57 2.62 10.54
CA MET A 63 7.64 3.18 11.51
C MET A 63 7.86 2.51 12.87
N SER A 64 7.86 3.29 13.91
CA SER A 64 7.73 2.80 15.27
C SER A 64 6.34 3.17 15.76
N THR A 65 5.51 2.17 16.05
CA THR A 65 4.19 2.37 16.66
C THR A 65 4.24 1.93 18.10
N LYS A 66 3.76 2.79 19.00
CA LYS A 66 3.55 2.38 20.40
C LYS A 66 2.50 1.26 20.45
N ALA A 67 2.61 0.41 21.44
CA ALA A 67 1.58 -0.59 21.74
C ALA A 67 0.19 0.07 21.78
N PRO A 68 -0.82 -0.44 21.05
CA PRO A 68 -2.17 0.14 21.06
C PRO A 68 -2.76 0.28 22.46
N LEU A 69 -2.55 -0.72 23.31
CA LEU A 69 -3.00 -0.72 24.69
C LEU A 69 -2.30 0.39 25.50
N LEU A 70 -0.99 0.60 25.29
CA LEU A 70 -0.25 1.70 25.93
C LEU A 70 -0.82 3.06 25.55
N VAL A 71 -1.13 3.26 24.27
CA VAL A 71 -1.73 4.52 23.78
C VAL A 71 -3.09 4.73 24.42
N ALA A 72 -3.96 3.70 24.43
CA ALA A 72 -5.28 3.78 25.03
C ALA A 72 -5.20 4.17 26.52
N LEU A 73 -4.32 3.55 27.31
CA LEU A 73 -4.13 3.87 28.72
C LEU A 73 -3.59 5.30 28.94
N GLN A 74 -2.64 5.74 28.10
CA GLN A 74 -2.07 7.09 28.15
C GLN A 74 -3.09 8.17 27.76
N ASP A 75 -4.03 7.86 26.84
CA ASP A 75 -5.11 8.75 26.43
C ASP A 75 -6.31 8.72 27.41
N GLY A 76 -6.18 8.02 28.54
CA GLY A 76 -7.15 8.01 29.61
C GLY A 76 -8.26 6.96 29.49
N HIS A 77 -8.11 5.95 28.64
CA HIS A 77 -9.05 4.82 28.59
C HIS A 77 -8.83 3.87 29.78
N PRO A 78 -9.88 3.31 30.43
CA PRO A 78 -11.28 3.72 30.36
C PRO A 78 -11.48 5.12 30.95
N ASN A 79 -12.43 5.85 30.43
CA ASN A 79 -12.75 7.21 30.89
C ASN A 79 -14.12 7.24 31.58
N GLU A 80 -14.49 8.39 32.15
CA GLU A 80 -15.76 8.60 32.87
C GLU A 80 -17.01 8.24 32.06
N LEU A 81 -16.90 8.12 30.71
CA LEU A 81 -18.04 7.77 29.84
C LEU A 81 -18.29 6.25 29.81
N THR A 82 -17.40 5.43 30.31
CA THR A 82 -17.49 3.96 30.25
C THR A 82 -17.98 3.32 31.54
N ASP A 83 -18.30 4.09 32.58
CA ASP A 83 -18.67 3.62 33.93
C ASP A 83 -17.68 2.58 34.54
N SER A 84 -16.51 2.43 33.94
CA SER A 84 -15.45 1.53 34.37
C SER A 84 -14.35 2.35 35.03
N ASP A 85 -14.11 2.08 36.30
CA ASP A 85 -13.14 2.80 37.13
C ASP A 85 -11.86 1.98 37.23
N LEU A 86 -10.88 2.26 36.35
CA LEU A 86 -9.52 1.69 36.46
C LEU A 86 -8.73 2.56 37.46
N PRO A 87 -8.39 2.04 38.67
CA PRO A 87 -7.63 2.79 39.65
C PRO A 87 -6.29 3.28 39.06
N GLU A 88 -5.89 4.48 39.40
CA GLU A 88 -4.67 5.09 38.84
C GLU A 88 -3.40 4.25 39.13
N VAL A 89 -3.38 3.54 40.26
CA VAL A 89 -2.26 2.62 40.59
C VAL A 89 -2.21 1.45 39.63
N GLU A 90 -3.36 0.88 39.25
CA GLU A 90 -3.45 -0.21 38.28
C GLU A 90 -3.14 0.27 36.85
N ARG A 91 -3.64 1.47 36.50
CA ARG A 91 -3.30 2.13 35.22
C ARG A 91 -1.78 2.31 35.09
N GLN A 92 -1.14 2.84 36.12
CA GLN A 92 0.30 3.05 36.11
C GLN A 92 1.07 1.72 36.04
N ALA A 93 0.61 0.69 36.75
CA ALA A 93 1.20 -0.65 36.69
C ALA A 93 1.14 -1.25 35.28
N LEU A 94 0.00 -1.10 34.57
CA LEU A 94 -0.12 -1.52 33.17
C LEU A 94 0.79 -0.70 32.24
N ILE A 95 0.91 0.60 32.45
CA ILE A 95 1.83 1.47 31.67
C ILE A 95 3.28 1.06 31.90
N ASP A 96 3.69 0.84 33.13
CA ASP A 96 5.04 0.41 33.50
C ASP A 96 5.36 -0.96 32.90
N TRP A 97 4.41 -1.89 32.96
CA TRP A 97 4.53 -3.20 32.33
C TRP A 97 4.71 -3.08 30.80
N LEU A 98 3.84 -2.31 30.10
CA LEU A 98 3.89 -2.13 28.64
C LEU A 98 5.15 -1.40 28.16
N THR A 99 5.81 -0.64 29.02
CA THR A 99 7.08 0.04 28.73
C THR A 99 8.31 -0.75 29.16
N GLY A 100 8.11 -1.88 29.83
CA GLY A 100 9.17 -2.74 30.31
C GLY A 100 9.71 -3.71 29.24
N ASP A 101 10.81 -4.38 29.56
CA ASP A 101 11.50 -5.31 28.65
C ASP A 101 10.92 -6.73 28.66
N ARG A 102 9.96 -7.03 29.55
CA ARG A 102 9.47 -8.38 29.80
C ARG A 102 7.96 -8.52 29.66
N VAL A 103 7.39 -7.81 28.71
CA VAL A 103 5.92 -7.69 28.51
C VAL A 103 5.24 -9.06 28.47
N SER A 104 5.71 -9.99 27.65
CA SER A 104 5.12 -11.34 27.55
C SER A 104 5.33 -12.17 28.84
N ARG A 105 6.49 -12.03 29.48
CA ARG A 105 6.85 -12.84 30.63
C ARG A 105 6.12 -12.43 31.91
N ASP A 106 5.86 -11.11 32.04
CA ASP A 106 5.27 -10.56 33.24
C ASP A 106 3.74 -10.41 33.13
N PHE A 107 3.12 -10.83 32.02
CA PHE A 107 1.68 -10.77 31.82
C PHE A 107 0.90 -11.53 32.91
N ASP A 108 1.29 -12.76 33.20
CA ASP A 108 0.70 -13.65 34.20
C ASP A 108 1.68 -14.01 35.33
N ASN A 109 2.57 -13.10 35.65
CA ASN A 109 3.62 -13.33 36.65
C ASN A 109 3.04 -13.31 38.07
N PHE A 110 2.93 -14.47 38.69
CA PHE A 110 2.41 -14.65 40.05
C PHE A 110 3.19 -13.87 41.14
N ASP A 111 4.46 -13.54 40.90
CA ASP A 111 5.25 -12.74 41.83
C ASP A 111 4.74 -11.29 41.99
N LEU A 112 3.92 -10.83 41.03
CA LEU A 112 3.28 -9.49 41.05
C LEU A 112 1.96 -9.50 41.84
N GLY A 113 1.40 -10.67 42.15
CA GLY A 113 0.12 -10.80 42.84
C GLY A 113 -1.02 -10.08 42.09
N ASP A 114 -1.87 -9.35 42.82
CA ASP A 114 -3.00 -8.61 42.26
C ASP A 114 -2.61 -7.50 41.29
N MET A 115 -1.33 -7.17 41.20
CA MET A 115 -0.78 -6.19 40.25
C MET A 115 -0.25 -6.84 38.97
N ALA A 116 -0.43 -8.15 38.79
CA ALA A 116 -0.14 -8.80 37.53
C ALA A 116 -1.07 -8.24 36.43
N PRO A 117 -0.57 -7.94 35.21
CA PRO A 117 -1.41 -7.41 34.14
C PRO A 117 -2.65 -8.24 33.83
N SER A 118 -2.54 -9.57 33.87
CA SER A 118 -3.66 -10.48 33.68
C SER A 118 -4.73 -10.32 34.76
N GLU A 119 -4.35 -10.13 36.03
CA GLU A 119 -5.28 -9.93 37.14
C GLU A 119 -5.97 -8.56 37.06
N ILE A 120 -5.22 -7.50 36.78
CA ILE A 120 -5.80 -6.17 36.56
C ILE A 120 -6.81 -6.21 35.40
N MET A 121 -6.46 -6.85 34.28
CA MET A 121 -7.36 -6.97 33.14
C MET A 121 -8.61 -7.77 33.48
N ALA A 122 -8.46 -8.87 34.22
CA ALA A 122 -9.58 -9.71 34.63
C ALA A 122 -10.61 -8.95 35.49
N VAL A 123 -10.14 -8.04 36.34
CA VAL A 123 -11.00 -7.28 37.25
C VAL A 123 -11.54 -6.01 36.61
N SER A 124 -10.71 -5.27 35.87
CA SER A 124 -11.01 -3.90 35.46
C SER A 124 -11.32 -3.75 33.97
N CYS A 125 -11.06 -4.78 33.12
CA CYS A 125 -11.23 -4.64 31.65
C CYS A 125 -12.24 -5.63 31.06
N LEU A 126 -12.39 -6.84 31.59
CA LEU A 126 -13.19 -7.90 30.95
C LEU A 126 -14.69 -7.65 30.96
N ASP A 127 -15.21 -6.76 31.78
CA ASP A 127 -16.63 -6.35 31.72
C ASP A 127 -16.99 -5.82 30.33
N CYS A 128 -16.06 -5.09 29.69
CA CYS A 128 -16.25 -4.58 28.34
C CYS A 128 -15.50 -5.41 27.29
N HIS A 129 -14.33 -5.98 27.62
CA HIS A 129 -13.40 -6.61 26.69
C HIS A 129 -13.37 -8.14 26.76
N SER A 130 -14.45 -8.78 27.26
CA SER A 130 -14.59 -10.22 27.11
C SER A 130 -15.25 -10.58 25.76
N ARG A 131 -14.99 -11.80 25.26
CA ARG A 131 -15.65 -12.31 24.04
C ARG A 131 -17.17 -12.39 24.15
N THR A 132 -17.69 -12.39 25.37
CA THR A 132 -19.11 -12.51 25.69
C THR A 132 -19.69 -11.24 26.29
N SER A 133 -18.94 -10.14 26.34
CA SER A 133 -19.44 -8.89 26.87
C SER A 133 -20.60 -8.35 26.05
N GLU A 134 -21.64 -7.84 26.75
CA GLU A 134 -22.85 -7.28 26.17
C GLU A 134 -23.13 -5.91 26.82
N GLY A 135 -23.68 -4.97 26.08
CA GLY A 135 -24.04 -3.65 26.56
C GLY A 135 -23.54 -2.51 25.69
N GLU A 136 -23.81 -1.28 26.13
CA GLU A 136 -23.50 -0.07 25.34
C GLU A 136 -22.00 0.15 25.12
N HIS A 137 -21.18 -0.28 26.08
CA HIS A 137 -19.71 -0.12 26.03
C HIS A 137 -18.96 -1.43 25.77
N ALA A 138 -19.70 -2.52 25.47
CA ALA A 138 -19.09 -3.81 25.19
C ALA A 138 -18.25 -3.77 23.91
N ALA A 139 -17.05 -4.34 23.97
CA ALA A 139 -16.09 -4.42 22.89
C ALA A 139 -15.59 -5.86 22.65
N PRO A 140 -16.50 -6.84 22.36
CA PRO A 140 -16.12 -8.25 22.19
C PRO A 140 -15.21 -8.49 20.98
N GLY A 141 -15.09 -7.50 20.07
CA GLY A 141 -14.16 -7.54 18.94
C GLY A 141 -12.70 -7.21 19.31
N VAL A 142 -12.45 -6.76 20.54
CA VAL A 142 -11.12 -6.49 21.10
C VAL A 142 -11.03 -7.21 22.46
N PRO A 143 -11.00 -8.55 22.47
CA PRO A 143 -10.93 -9.30 23.73
C PRO A 143 -9.58 -9.12 24.41
N LEU A 144 -9.55 -9.21 25.76
CA LEU A 144 -8.35 -9.11 26.59
C LEU A 144 -8.26 -10.30 27.57
N GLU A 145 -8.90 -11.44 27.27
CA GLU A 145 -9.02 -12.58 28.17
C GLU A 145 -7.73 -13.38 28.29
N TYR A 146 -6.95 -13.49 27.22
CA TYR A 146 -5.77 -14.35 27.15
C TYR A 146 -4.60 -13.62 26.54
N TRP A 147 -3.38 -14.12 26.79
CA TRP A 147 -2.17 -13.54 26.22
C TRP A 147 -2.25 -13.38 24.69
N ASP A 148 -2.79 -14.39 23.98
CA ASP A 148 -2.92 -14.34 22.51
C ASP A 148 -3.80 -13.18 22.02
N ASP A 149 -4.73 -12.70 22.85
CA ASP A 149 -5.57 -11.54 22.56
C ASP A 149 -4.83 -10.22 22.85
N VAL A 150 -4.06 -10.24 23.95
CA VAL A 150 -3.36 -9.05 24.47
C VAL A 150 -2.04 -8.79 23.72
N GLU A 151 -1.33 -9.84 23.30
CA GLU A 151 -0.02 -9.73 22.63
C GLU A 151 -0.01 -8.73 21.47
N PRO A 152 -0.96 -8.76 20.51
CA PRO A 152 -1.00 -7.80 19.40
C PRO A 152 -1.21 -6.35 19.84
N LEU A 153 -1.83 -6.14 21.01
CA LEU A 153 -2.15 -4.83 21.57
C LEU A 153 -1.06 -4.32 22.53
N ALA A 154 -0.32 -5.25 23.15
CA ALA A 154 0.74 -4.94 24.11
C ALA A 154 2.11 -4.74 23.46
N ALA A 155 2.30 -5.19 22.23
CA ALA A 155 3.56 -5.07 21.52
C ALA A 155 3.70 -3.70 20.84
N SER A 156 4.76 -2.96 21.17
CA SER A 156 5.23 -1.88 20.30
C SER A 156 5.86 -2.49 19.05
N ARG A 157 5.55 -1.94 17.89
CA ARG A 157 6.07 -2.46 16.62
C ARG A 157 7.09 -1.51 16.05
N GLU A 158 8.23 -2.06 15.71
CA GLU A 158 9.25 -1.39 14.93
C GLU A 158 9.28 -2.02 13.53
N ILE A 159 8.74 -1.30 12.55
CA ILE A 159 8.82 -1.68 11.15
C ILE A 159 10.10 -1.04 10.60
N SER A 160 11.13 -1.84 10.44
CA SER A 160 12.37 -1.37 9.83
C SER A 160 12.18 -1.08 8.34
N PRO A 161 12.76 0.00 7.81
CA PRO A 161 12.70 0.31 6.39
C PRO A 161 13.39 -0.77 5.56
N VAL A 162 12.99 -0.92 4.30
CA VAL A 162 13.67 -1.79 3.35
C VAL A 162 15.16 -1.46 3.29
N SER A 163 16.04 -2.49 3.25
CA SER A 163 17.48 -2.24 3.18
C SER A 163 17.89 -1.49 1.90
N ILE A 164 18.98 -0.74 1.98
CA ILE A 164 19.47 0.06 0.83
C ILE A 164 19.81 -0.84 -0.36
N GLU A 165 20.35 -2.04 -0.11
CA GLU A 165 20.70 -3.01 -1.15
C GLU A 165 19.45 -3.47 -1.91
N ILE A 166 18.37 -3.80 -1.17
CA ILE A 166 17.10 -4.22 -1.78
C ILE A 166 16.45 -3.05 -2.52
N LEU A 167 16.48 -1.84 -1.94
CA LEU A 167 15.96 -0.63 -2.58
C LEU A 167 16.71 -0.33 -3.88
N ALA A 168 18.05 -0.39 -3.87
CA ALA A 168 18.88 -0.17 -5.05
C ALA A 168 18.62 -1.24 -6.14
N ALA A 169 18.54 -2.51 -5.77
CA ALA A 169 18.23 -3.60 -6.69
C ALA A 169 16.83 -3.44 -7.32
N SER A 170 15.84 -3.07 -6.50
CA SER A 170 14.48 -2.79 -6.95
C SER A 170 14.44 -1.58 -7.88
N THR A 171 15.11 -0.48 -7.51
CA THR A 171 15.22 0.71 -8.35
C THR A 171 15.86 0.40 -9.69
N HIS A 172 16.99 -0.34 -9.71
CA HIS A 172 17.66 -0.74 -10.94
C HIS A 172 16.71 -1.51 -11.87
N THR A 173 16.02 -2.51 -11.35
CA THR A 173 15.12 -3.35 -12.14
C THR A 173 13.92 -2.56 -12.66
N HIS A 174 13.27 -1.77 -11.80
CA HIS A 174 12.07 -1.03 -12.17
C HIS A 174 12.39 0.17 -13.07
N ALA A 175 13.43 0.94 -12.78
CA ALA A 175 13.79 2.09 -13.59
C ALA A 175 14.11 1.69 -15.04
N LEU A 176 14.89 0.65 -15.25
CA LEU A 176 15.25 0.18 -16.59
C LEU A 176 14.06 -0.51 -17.28
N GLY A 177 13.41 -1.45 -16.59
CA GLY A 177 12.32 -2.23 -17.17
C GLY A 177 11.09 -1.37 -17.49
N LEU A 178 10.61 -0.58 -16.53
CA LEU A 178 9.43 0.26 -16.71
C LEU A 178 9.69 1.39 -17.73
N SER A 179 10.89 2.00 -17.74
CA SER A 179 11.24 3.01 -18.74
C SER A 179 11.23 2.44 -20.16
N ALA A 180 11.81 1.25 -20.37
CA ALA A 180 11.82 0.60 -21.67
C ALA A 180 10.40 0.30 -22.17
N VAL A 181 9.57 -0.29 -21.31
CA VAL A 181 8.17 -0.61 -21.62
C VAL A 181 7.37 0.66 -21.92
N THR A 182 7.55 1.71 -21.10
CA THR A 182 6.88 3.00 -21.27
C THR A 182 7.27 3.65 -22.60
N LEU A 183 8.54 3.64 -22.96
CA LEU A 183 9.02 4.20 -24.24
C LEU A 183 8.41 3.46 -25.44
N VAL A 184 8.33 2.13 -25.40
CA VAL A 184 7.72 1.33 -26.48
C VAL A 184 6.23 1.65 -26.59
N LEU A 185 5.50 1.68 -25.48
CA LEU A 185 4.07 1.97 -25.49
C LEU A 185 3.77 3.42 -25.91
N ALA A 186 4.57 4.37 -25.43
CA ALA A 186 4.49 5.77 -25.84
C ALA A 186 4.72 5.92 -27.34
N TRP A 187 5.72 5.25 -27.90
CA TRP A 187 5.98 5.26 -29.33
C TRP A 187 4.81 4.69 -30.11
N LEU A 188 4.27 3.54 -29.72
CA LEU A 188 3.07 2.98 -30.37
C LEU A 188 1.88 3.96 -30.30
N ALA A 189 1.66 4.60 -29.16
CA ALA A 189 0.60 5.57 -29.00
C ALA A 189 0.77 6.81 -29.91
N LEU A 190 2.00 7.29 -30.08
CA LEU A 190 2.33 8.40 -31.00
C LEU A 190 2.10 8.06 -32.48
N LEU A 191 2.10 6.76 -32.84
CA LEU A 191 1.78 6.24 -34.16
C LEU A 191 0.27 6.00 -34.37
N THR A 192 -0.56 6.28 -33.38
CA THR A 192 -2.03 6.20 -33.51
C THR A 192 -2.60 7.39 -34.27
N SER A 193 -3.83 7.30 -34.69
CA SER A 193 -4.57 8.40 -35.32
C SER A 193 -5.26 9.36 -34.37
N TRP A 194 -5.09 9.17 -33.08
CA TRP A 194 -5.66 10.03 -32.04
C TRP A 194 -5.04 11.44 -32.05
N PRO A 195 -5.73 12.46 -31.52
CA PRO A 195 -5.19 13.82 -31.47
C PRO A 195 -3.85 13.88 -30.76
N ARG A 196 -2.83 14.42 -31.40
CA ARG A 196 -1.45 14.47 -30.90
C ARG A 196 -1.33 15.16 -29.54
N ALA A 197 -2.17 16.16 -29.27
CA ALA A 197 -2.17 16.87 -27.99
C ALA A 197 -2.57 15.94 -26.84
N ILE A 198 -3.58 15.09 -27.02
CA ILE A 198 -4.04 14.13 -26.00
C ILE A 198 -2.97 13.08 -25.77
N VAL A 199 -2.45 12.48 -26.85
CA VAL A 199 -1.40 11.46 -26.74
C VAL A 199 -0.14 12.04 -26.09
N GLY A 200 0.28 13.25 -26.50
CA GLY A 200 1.44 13.93 -25.94
C GLY A 200 1.29 14.24 -24.45
N LEU A 201 0.10 14.68 -24.02
CA LEU A 201 -0.21 14.91 -22.62
C LEU A 201 -0.12 13.62 -21.80
N LEU A 202 -0.71 12.53 -22.29
CA LEU A 202 -0.67 11.23 -21.64
C LEU A 202 0.76 10.68 -21.54
N VAL A 203 1.55 10.75 -22.61
CA VAL A 203 2.96 10.35 -22.63
C VAL A 203 3.74 11.14 -21.60
N GLY A 204 3.56 12.47 -21.57
CA GLY A 204 4.23 13.36 -20.61
C GLY A 204 3.85 13.06 -19.16
N ALA A 205 2.55 12.89 -18.89
CA ALA A 205 2.05 12.56 -17.56
C ALA A 205 2.56 11.18 -17.09
N THR A 206 2.55 10.18 -17.97
CA THR A 206 3.04 8.83 -17.66
C THR A 206 4.54 8.85 -17.35
N GLY A 207 5.34 9.53 -18.17
CA GLY A 207 6.79 9.63 -17.94
C GLY A 207 7.13 10.40 -16.67
N LEU A 208 6.43 11.51 -16.38
CA LEU A 208 6.59 12.27 -15.14
C LEU A 208 6.16 11.43 -13.93
N GLY A 209 5.03 10.72 -14.03
CA GLY A 209 4.56 9.81 -13.00
C GLY A 209 5.61 8.76 -12.65
N LEU A 210 6.23 8.11 -13.65
CA LEU A 210 7.30 7.14 -13.43
C LEU A 210 8.52 7.74 -12.73
N LEU A 211 8.96 8.92 -13.17
CA LEU A 211 10.11 9.60 -12.57
C LEU A 211 9.86 9.96 -11.10
N LEU A 212 8.69 10.52 -10.82
CA LEU A 212 8.31 10.93 -9.46
C LEU A 212 8.08 9.72 -8.55
N ASP A 213 7.46 8.65 -9.05
CA ASP A 213 7.24 7.42 -8.29
C ASP A 213 8.58 6.82 -7.82
N ILE A 214 9.45 6.47 -8.76
CA ILE A 214 10.75 5.84 -8.43
C ILE A 214 11.65 6.78 -7.63
N GLY A 215 11.67 8.07 -7.96
CA GLY A 215 12.46 9.07 -7.22
C GLY A 215 12.00 9.21 -5.77
N SER A 216 10.68 9.13 -5.54
CA SER A 216 10.11 9.24 -4.20
C SER A 216 10.43 8.05 -3.29
N TRP A 217 10.77 6.86 -3.81
CA TRP A 217 11.22 5.75 -2.99
C TRP A 217 12.43 6.09 -2.13
N TRP A 218 13.39 6.84 -2.72
CA TRP A 218 14.60 7.30 -2.04
C TRP A 218 14.32 8.49 -1.13
N LEU A 219 13.48 9.42 -1.57
CA LEU A 219 13.13 10.59 -0.77
C LEU A 219 12.31 10.22 0.46
N THR A 220 11.44 9.20 0.37
CA THR A 220 10.63 8.74 1.51
C THR A 220 11.49 8.19 2.65
N ARG A 221 12.70 7.69 2.38
CA ARG A 221 13.62 7.26 3.46
C ARG A 221 13.98 8.39 4.42
N GLU A 222 14.14 9.59 3.90
CA GLU A 222 14.53 10.77 4.68
C GLU A 222 13.31 11.58 5.12
N TRP A 223 12.30 11.69 4.27
CA TRP A 223 11.10 12.49 4.49
C TRP A 223 9.84 11.67 4.23
N ILE A 224 9.16 11.32 5.30
CA ILE A 224 8.01 10.41 5.31
C ILE A 224 6.85 10.90 4.42
N GLU A 225 6.72 12.22 4.22
CA GLU A 225 5.68 12.85 3.42
C GLU A 225 5.72 12.45 1.94
N PHE A 226 6.89 12.08 1.42
CA PHE A 226 7.02 11.60 0.05
C PHE A 226 6.30 10.26 -0.22
N ALA A 227 5.84 9.56 0.82
CA ALA A 227 4.97 8.38 0.67
C ALA A 227 3.66 8.71 -0.08
N TYR A 228 3.09 9.90 0.14
CA TYR A 228 1.93 10.36 -0.62
C TYR A 228 2.24 10.57 -2.11
N LEU A 229 3.46 11.02 -2.41
CA LEU A 229 3.90 11.21 -3.80
C LEU A 229 4.09 9.86 -4.49
N ILE A 230 4.60 8.82 -3.82
CA ILE A 230 4.66 7.45 -4.35
C ILE A 230 3.27 7.00 -4.80
N MET A 231 2.27 7.12 -3.93
CA MET A 231 0.91 6.70 -4.26
C MET A 231 0.31 7.49 -5.42
N GLY A 232 0.42 8.83 -5.38
CA GLY A 232 -0.12 9.71 -6.42
C GLY A 232 0.59 9.53 -7.77
N ALA A 233 1.92 9.52 -7.78
CA ALA A 233 2.71 9.36 -8.98
C ALA A 233 2.56 7.95 -9.58
N GLY A 234 2.54 6.91 -8.73
CA GLY A 234 2.26 5.54 -9.14
C GLY A 234 0.87 5.37 -9.76
N ALA A 235 -0.15 6.03 -9.22
CA ALA A 235 -1.49 6.04 -9.80
C ALA A 235 -1.52 6.73 -11.17
N VAL A 236 -0.84 7.88 -11.32
CA VAL A 236 -0.71 8.59 -12.61
C VAL A 236 0.04 7.74 -13.62
N TYR A 237 1.14 7.10 -13.23
CA TYR A 237 1.91 6.21 -14.08
C TYR A 237 1.08 5.02 -14.58
N ASN A 238 0.48 4.25 -13.68
CA ASN A 238 -0.29 3.07 -14.03
C ASN A 238 -1.55 3.42 -14.83
N GLY A 239 -2.27 4.48 -14.44
CA GLY A 239 -3.41 4.99 -15.19
C GLY A 239 -3.01 5.45 -16.61
N GLY A 240 -1.87 6.14 -16.73
CA GLY A 240 -1.30 6.53 -18.01
C GLY A 240 -0.95 5.34 -18.90
N MET A 241 -0.32 4.30 -18.36
CA MET A 241 -0.01 3.06 -19.09
C MET A 241 -1.28 2.38 -19.62
N VAL A 242 -2.32 2.29 -18.79
CA VAL A 242 -3.62 1.72 -19.21
C VAL A 242 -4.24 2.56 -20.33
N LEU A 243 -4.28 3.88 -20.18
CA LEU A 243 -4.89 4.77 -21.19
C LEU A 243 -4.12 4.72 -22.51
N LEU A 244 -2.78 4.78 -22.48
CA LEU A 244 -1.96 4.63 -23.69
C LEU A 244 -2.20 3.29 -24.37
N GLY A 245 -2.28 2.19 -23.61
CA GLY A 245 -2.60 0.86 -24.14
C GLY A 245 -3.98 0.81 -24.78
N LEU A 246 -5.00 1.40 -24.16
CA LEU A 246 -6.35 1.47 -24.72
C LEU A 246 -6.41 2.30 -26.01
N LEU A 247 -5.64 3.41 -26.10
CA LEU A 247 -5.53 4.18 -27.33
C LEU A 247 -4.92 3.36 -28.47
N VAL A 248 -3.86 2.60 -28.19
CA VAL A 248 -3.23 1.71 -29.18
C VAL A 248 -4.19 0.62 -29.61
N ILE A 249 -4.87 -0.06 -28.69
CA ILE A 249 -5.87 -1.09 -28.98
C ILE A 249 -7.00 -0.51 -29.83
N GLY A 250 -7.53 0.64 -29.43
CA GLY A 250 -8.60 1.32 -30.18
C GLY A 250 -8.20 1.63 -31.62
N ASP A 251 -6.98 2.14 -31.84
CA ASP A 251 -6.48 2.45 -33.20
C ASP A 251 -6.29 1.18 -34.05
N VAL A 252 -5.75 0.13 -33.46
CA VAL A 252 -5.50 -1.16 -34.11
C VAL A 252 -6.80 -1.86 -34.50
N LEU A 253 -7.86 -1.73 -33.70
CA LEU A 253 -9.18 -2.35 -33.99
C LEU A 253 -10.01 -1.58 -35.01
N LEU A 254 -9.80 -0.27 -35.18
CA LEU A 254 -10.52 0.53 -36.13
C LEU A 254 -10.17 0.15 -37.59
N PRO A 255 -11.12 0.27 -38.52
CA PRO A 255 -10.86 0.02 -39.94
C PRO A 255 -9.84 1.02 -40.48
N GLY A 256 -8.86 0.55 -41.25
CA GLY A 256 -7.93 1.41 -41.98
C GLY A 256 -8.68 2.38 -42.90
N LYS A 257 -8.14 3.59 -43.06
CA LYS A 257 -8.69 4.52 -44.06
C LYS A 257 -8.52 3.89 -45.45
N LYS A 258 -9.62 3.62 -46.15
CA LYS A 258 -9.55 3.29 -47.58
C LYS A 258 -8.80 4.44 -48.27
N ALA A 259 -7.79 4.12 -49.05
CA ALA A 259 -7.21 5.08 -49.98
C ALA A 259 -8.36 5.57 -50.87
N THR A 260 -8.75 6.82 -50.70
CA THR A 260 -9.58 7.49 -51.70
C THR A 260 -8.65 7.76 -52.87
N ASP A 261 -8.91 7.04 -53.96
CA ASP A 261 -8.27 7.27 -55.27
C ASP A 261 -8.44 8.71 -55.70
#